data_ac886192bcbfb5929564cdbe856d59f7
#
_entry.id   ac886192bcbfb5929564cdbe856d59f7
#
_cell.length_a   1.000
_cell.length_b   1.000
_cell.length_c   1.000
_cell.angle_alpha   90.00
_cell.angle_beta   90.00
_cell.angle_gamma   90.00
#
_symmetry.space_group_name_H-M   'P 1'
#
loop_
_entity.id
_entity.type
_entity.pdbx_description
1 polymer ?
#
loop_
_entity_poly.entity_id
_entity_poly.type
_entity_poly.pdbx_seq_one_letter_code
_entity_poly.pdbx_strand_id
1 'polypeptide(L)'
;MKKIMMLAVVALSVIACNKETAATANVGKTASAKEGFKTAYIDTEELMKEYQEFKDFEAKFKTMSDKMKNELDNDAKRFQNDVVDLQKNAQSKGMEWAQKRQAELERRQQTLAEKEQNYMKKFQEESAVERDSLVSKMKSFIKVYGKEKGLDYVLGTGDASTVLYAKDGYEITEEVLKLMNEAYEKQATSTETETKKEETKK
;
A
#
# COMPACT_ATOMS: atom_id res chain seq x y z
N MET A 1 -23.06 67.45 -8.18
CA MET A 1 -22.42 68.78 -8.34
C MET A 1 -21.05 68.58 -8.92
N LYS A 2 -20.85 69.27 -10.02
CA LYS A 2 -19.58 69.68 -10.65
C LYS A 2 -18.64 68.58 -11.16
N LYS A 3 -18.60 68.30 -12.49
CA LYS A 3 -17.94 69.05 -13.58
C LYS A 3 -16.43 69.18 -13.27
N ILE A 4 -15.51 68.78 -14.12
CA ILE A 4 -15.07 69.32 -15.43
C ILE A 4 -13.89 68.41 -15.86
N MET A 5 -13.80 67.73 -17.01
CA MET A 5 -13.38 68.19 -18.32
C MET A 5 -11.87 68.57 -18.39
N MET A 6 -11.15 67.94 -19.24
CA MET A 6 -10.28 68.37 -20.35
C MET A 6 -9.11 67.44 -20.56
N LEU A 7 -8.99 66.85 -21.64
CA LEU A 7 -8.50 67.12 -23.00
C LEU A 7 -7.02 66.82 -23.19
N ALA A 8 -6.86 65.81 -24.04
CA ALA A 8 -5.89 65.57 -25.07
C ALA A 8 -4.56 66.32 -25.12
N VAL A 9 -3.46 65.61 -25.38
CA VAL A 9 -2.51 65.94 -26.43
C VAL A 9 -1.79 64.68 -26.92
N VAL A 10 -1.85 64.47 -28.20
CA VAL A 10 -1.11 63.57 -29.06
C VAL A 10 0.34 64.08 -29.22
N ALA A 11 1.30 63.17 -29.16
CA ALA A 11 2.59 63.41 -29.83
C ALA A 11 3.20 62.06 -30.27
N LEU A 12 3.14 61.86 -31.57
CA LEU A 12 3.99 60.89 -32.29
C LEU A 12 5.46 61.37 -32.17
N SER A 13 6.34 60.40 -31.92
CA SER A 13 7.74 60.54 -32.30
C SER A 13 8.28 59.20 -32.74
N VAL A 14 8.68 59.18 -33.97
CA VAL A 14 9.27 58.07 -34.73
C VAL A 14 10.80 58.11 -34.56
N ILE A 15 11.40 56.91 -34.63
CA ILE A 15 12.73 56.53 -35.09
C ILE A 15 13.95 56.92 -34.25
N ALA A 16 14.66 55.89 -33.81
CA ALA A 16 16.08 55.73 -34.14
C ALA A 16 16.56 54.31 -33.85
N CYS A 17 16.94 53.60 -34.90
CA CYS A 17 17.87 52.48 -34.80
C CYS A 17 19.20 53.01 -34.24
N ASN A 18 19.71 52.36 -33.22
CA ASN A 18 21.15 52.32 -33.06
C ASN A 18 21.60 50.93 -32.59
N LYS A 19 22.51 50.40 -33.33
CA LYS A 19 23.21 49.15 -33.20
C LYS A 19 24.37 49.43 -32.23
N GLU A 20 24.51 48.64 -31.18
CA GLU A 20 25.81 48.08 -30.78
C GLU A 20 25.80 47.35 -29.43
N THR A 21 26.39 46.20 -29.51
CA THR A 21 27.21 45.44 -28.54
C THR A 21 26.57 44.78 -27.33
N ALA A 22 26.40 43.50 -27.50
CA ALA A 22 26.88 42.38 -26.65
C ALA A 22 26.81 42.55 -25.12
N ALA A 23 25.80 41.98 -24.55
CA ALA A 23 25.95 41.26 -23.30
C ALA A 23 25.24 39.90 -23.46
N THR A 24 26.01 38.87 -23.66
CA THR A 24 25.58 37.46 -23.63
C THR A 24 25.04 37.12 -22.25
N ALA A 25 23.77 37.39 -22.02
CA ALA A 25 23.03 36.68 -21.00
C ALA A 25 22.71 35.30 -21.61
N ASN A 26 23.38 34.32 -21.07
CA ASN A 26 23.14 32.89 -21.34
C ASN A 26 21.73 32.54 -20.80
N VAL A 27 20.71 32.92 -21.54
CA VAL A 27 19.35 32.47 -21.32
C VAL A 27 19.36 30.98 -21.68
N GLY A 28 19.26 30.21 -20.62
CA GLY A 28 19.25 28.75 -20.68
C GLY A 28 18.44 28.27 -21.87
N LYS A 29 18.97 27.29 -22.54
CA LYS A 29 18.28 26.51 -23.57
C LYS A 29 16.86 26.23 -23.08
N THR A 30 15.90 26.97 -23.60
CA THR A 30 14.52 26.54 -23.64
C THR A 30 14.54 25.19 -24.35
N ALA A 31 14.38 24.13 -23.61
CA ALA A 31 14.15 22.82 -24.19
C ALA A 31 13.02 22.99 -25.20
N SER A 32 13.35 22.79 -26.45
CA SER A 32 12.40 22.76 -27.56
C SER A 32 11.27 21.82 -27.13
N ALA A 33 10.08 22.35 -26.96
CA ALA A 33 8.86 21.56 -26.76
C ALA A 33 8.62 20.77 -28.06
N LYS A 34 9.32 19.67 -28.20
CA LYS A 34 9.08 18.66 -29.24
C LYS A 34 8.65 17.41 -28.54
N GLU A 35 7.48 16.99 -28.91
CA GLU A 35 6.69 15.87 -28.45
C GLU A 35 5.96 16.15 -27.12
N GLY A 36 4.61 16.10 -27.20
CA GLY A 36 3.77 16.22 -26.01
C GLY A 36 4.12 15.14 -25.01
N PHE A 37 3.92 15.41 -23.72
CA PHE A 37 4.15 14.47 -22.64
C PHE A 37 3.48 13.12 -22.96
N LYS A 38 4.27 12.05 -22.87
CA LYS A 38 3.75 10.69 -22.97
C LYS A 38 3.28 10.26 -21.60
N THR A 39 1.99 10.28 -21.39
CA THR A 39 1.37 9.88 -20.12
C THR A 39 0.53 8.63 -20.32
N ALA A 40 0.49 7.82 -19.28
CA ALA A 40 -0.42 6.68 -19.17
C ALA A 40 -1.05 6.67 -17.79
N TYR A 41 -2.09 5.89 -17.59
CA TYR A 41 -2.67 5.67 -16.27
C TYR A 41 -2.94 4.19 -16.02
N ILE A 42 -3.00 3.88 -14.73
CA ILE A 42 -3.32 2.55 -14.19
C ILE A 42 -4.48 2.71 -13.23
N ASP A 43 -5.51 1.91 -13.38
CA ASP A 43 -6.51 1.71 -12.34
C ASP A 43 -5.87 0.92 -11.20
N THR A 44 -5.57 1.63 -10.11
CA THR A 44 -4.87 1.04 -8.97
C THR A 44 -5.74 0.08 -8.16
N GLU A 45 -7.05 0.25 -8.21
CA GLU A 45 -8.00 -0.64 -7.55
C GLU A 45 -8.07 -1.98 -8.32
N GLU A 46 -8.27 -1.90 -9.65
CA GLU A 46 -8.27 -3.09 -10.50
C GLU A 46 -6.92 -3.81 -10.44
N LEU A 47 -5.80 -3.06 -10.51
CA LEU A 47 -4.46 -3.63 -10.42
C LEU A 47 -4.28 -4.43 -9.11
N MET A 48 -4.64 -3.86 -7.95
CA MET A 48 -4.54 -4.56 -6.68
C MET A 48 -5.46 -5.76 -6.60
N LYS A 49 -6.69 -5.65 -7.07
CA LYS A 49 -7.68 -6.73 -7.05
C LYS A 49 -7.26 -7.95 -7.87
N GLU A 50 -6.62 -7.73 -9.02
CA GLU A 50 -6.28 -8.78 -9.97
C GLU A 50 -4.82 -9.25 -9.88
N TYR A 51 -3.95 -8.52 -9.18
CA TYR A 51 -2.55 -8.91 -8.99
C TYR A 51 -2.42 -10.15 -8.09
N GLN A 52 -1.78 -11.20 -8.58
CA GLN A 52 -1.71 -12.48 -7.88
C GLN A 52 -0.97 -12.41 -6.55
N GLU A 53 0.15 -11.69 -6.48
CA GLU A 53 0.89 -11.52 -5.20
C GLU A 53 0.03 -10.82 -4.14
N PHE A 54 -0.88 -9.91 -4.55
CA PHE A 54 -1.81 -9.28 -3.62
C PHE A 54 -2.90 -10.24 -3.15
N LYS A 55 -3.44 -11.08 -4.04
CA LYS A 55 -4.40 -12.15 -3.68
C LYS A 55 -3.79 -13.14 -2.69
N ASP A 56 -2.52 -13.51 -2.90
CA ASP A 56 -1.79 -14.40 -2.01
C ASP A 56 -1.53 -13.75 -0.64
N PHE A 57 -1.21 -12.45 -0.62
CA PHE A 57 -1.12 -11.66 0.60
C PHE A 57 -2.44 -11.68 1.37
N GLU A 58 -3.57 -11.39 0.72
CA GLU A 58 -4.89 -11.42 1.36
C GLU A 58 -5.23 -12.80 1.92
N ALA A 59 -5.00 -13.85 1.16
CA ALA A 59 -5.24 -15.23 1.57
C ALA A 59 -4.39 -15.64 2.79
N LYS A 60 -3.11 -15.24 2.80
CA LYS A 60 -2.19 -15.46 3.93
C LYS A 60 -2.70 -14.78 5.20
N PHE A 61 -3.03 -13.50 5.13
CA PHE A 61 -3.48 -12.74 6.32
C PHE A 61 -4.88 -13.15 6.76
N LYS A 62 -5.75 -13.55 5.84
CA LYS A 62 -7.02 -14.18 6.20
C LYS A 62 -6.79 -15.47 6.98
N THR A 63 -5.94 -16.36 6.49
CA THR A 63 -5.61 -17.62 7.17
C THR A 63 -5.00 -17.37 8.56
N MET A 64 -4.11 -16.38 8.68
CA MET A 64 -3.52 -15.98 9.95
C MET A 64 -4.58 -15.46 10.94
N SER A 65 -5.48 -14.61 10.48
CA SER A 65 -6.60 -14.09 11.28
C SER A 65 -7.52 -15.22 11.76
N ASP A 66 -7.93 -16.10 10.85
CA ASP A 66 -8.80 -17.24 11.16
C ASP A 66 -8.14 -18.19 12.20
N LYS A 67 -6.83 -18.43 12.06
CA LYS A 67 -6.06 -19.23 13.03
C LYS A 67 -6.03 -18.58 14.41
N MET A 68 -5.68 -17.29 14.48
CA MET A 68 -5.64 -16.53 15.73
C MET A 68 -7.00 -16.52 16.43
N LYS A 69 -8.07 -16.27 15.67
CA LYS A 69 -9.44 -16.30 16.18
C LYS A 69 -9.81 -17.68 16.73
N ASN A 70 -9.56 -18.74 15.98
CA ASN A 70 -9.87 -20.10 16.41
C ASN A 70 -9.12 -20.49 17.70
N GLU A 71 -7.86 -20.08 17.84
CA GLU A 71 -7.09 -20.32 19.06
C GLU A 71 -7.67 -19.56 20.25
N LEU A 72 -8.02 -18.27 20.10
CA LEU A 72 -8.64 -17.47 21.17
C LEU A 72 -10.01 -18.04 21.55
N ASP A 73 -10.85 -18.42 20.60
CA ASP A 73 -12.16 -19.05 20.85
C ASP A 73 -12.02 -20.36 21.63
N ASN A 74 -11.04 -21.20 21.27
CA ASN A 74 -10.77 -22.45 21.97
C ASN A 74 -10.27 -22.20 23.40
N ASP A 75 -9.39 -21.23 23.59
CA ASP A 75 -8.88 -20.87 24.91
C ASP A 75 -9.99 -20.27 25.79
N ALA A 76 -10.86 -19.42 25.23
CA ALA A 76 -12.02 -18.87 25.93
C ALA A 76 -13.01 -19.98 26.36
N LYS A 77 -13.28 -20.97 25.50
CA LYS A 77 -14.12 -22.13 25.85
C LYS A 77 -13.50 -22.94 26.97
N ARG A 78 -12.19 -23.20 26.95
CA ARG A 78 -11.49 -23.90 28.04
C ARG A 78 -11.59 -23.13 29.35
N PHE A 79 -11.39 -21.81 29.30
CA PHE A 79 -11.52 -20.93 30.47
C PHE A 79 -12.94 -21.00 31.05
N GLN A 80 -13.99 -20.93 30.22
CA GLN A 80 -15.38 -21.08 30.66
C GLN A 80 -15.63 -22.41 31.34
N ASN A 81 -15.13 -23.52 30.75
CA ASN A 81 -15.25 -24.85 31.35
C ASN A 81 -14.57 -24.94 32.70
N ASP A 82 -13.40 -24.35 32.86
CA ASP A 82 -12.67 -24.30 34.12
C ASP A 82 -13.39 -23.48 35.20
N VAL A 83 -14.06 -22.37 34.81
CA VAL A 83 -14.92 -21.59 35.71
C VAL A 83 -16.12 -22.41 36.18
N VAL A 84 -16.77 -23.14 35.26
CA VAL A 84 -17.87 -24.03 35.61
C VAL A 84 -17.42 -25.17 36.51
N ASP A 85 -16.22 -25.74 36.29
CA ASP A 85 -15.63 -26.76 37.16
C ASP A 85 -15.39 -26.23 38.57
N LEU A 86 -14.86 -25.03 38.71
CA LEU A 86 -14.71 -24.38 40.01
C LEU A 86 -16.05 -24.22 40.73
N GLN A 87 -17.08 -23.70 40.03
CA GLN A 87 -18.42 -23.52 40.62
C GLN A 87 -19.05 -24.82 41.10
N LYS A 88 -18.93 -25.90 40.33
CA LYS A 88 -19.52 -27.19 40.65
C LYS A 88 -18.82 -27.94 41.80
N ASN A 89 -17.50 -27.77 41.87
CA ASN A 89 -16.67 -28.61 42.75
C ASN A 89 -16.13 -27.87 44.01
N ALA A 90 -16.30 -26.55 44.11
CA ALA A 90 -15.77 -25.76 45.22
C ALA A 90 -16.22 -26.28 46.61
N GLN A 91 -17.52 -26.63 46.72
CA GLN A 91 -18.08 -27.09 47.98
C GLN A 91 -17.58 -28.52 48.35
N SER A 92 -17.48 -29.41 47.39
CA SER A 92 -17.10 -30.81 47.62
C SER A 92 -15.58 -30.97 47.82
N LYS A 93 -14.76 -30.17 47.15
CA LYS A 93 -13.29 -30.22 47.23
C LYS A 93 -12.67 -29.35 48.31
N GLY A 94 -13.46 -28.49 48.92
CA GLY A 94 -13.06 -27.65 50.05
C GLY A 94 -12.40 -26.32 49.66
N MET A 95 -12.22 -25.47 50.69
CA MET A 95 -11.82 -24.07 50.54
C MET A 95 -10.41 -23.90 49.92
N GLU A 96 -9.46 -24.69 50.36
CA GLU A 96 -8.07 -24.60 49.85
C GLU A 96 -7.99 -24.86 48.35
N TRP A 97 -8.67 -25.90 47.89
CA TRP A 97 -8.76 -26.21 46.47
C TRP A 97 -9.43 -25.08 45.66
N ALA A 98 -10.52 -24.53 46.21
CA ALA A 98 -11.26 -23.45 45.57
C ALA A 98 -10.40 -22.19 45.42
N GLN A 99 -9.67 -21.79 46.45
CA GLN A 99 -8.75 -20.63 46.43
C GLN A 99 -7.62 -20.85 45.43
N LYS A 100 -7.01 -22.03 45.36
CA LYS A 100 -5.96 -22.36 44.41
C LYS A 100 -6.48 -22.28 42.98
N ARG A 101 -7.67 -22.85 42.73
CA ARG A 101 -8.29 -22.83 41.41
C ARG A 101 -8.68 -21.44 40.96
N GLN A 102 -9.17 -20.60 41.87
CA GLN A 102 -9.46 -19.20 41.58
C GLN A 102 -8.20 -18.42 41.19
N ALA A 103 -7.10 -18.53 41.91
CA ALA A 103 -5.84 -17.89 41.57
C ALA A 103 -5.29 -18.35 40.20
N GLU A 104 -5.52 -19.62 39.84
CA GLU A 104 -5.15 -20.18 38.55
C GLU A 104 -5.99 -19.58 37.43
N LEU A 105 -7.29 -19.40 37.62
CA LEU A 105 -8.20 -18.76 36.67
C LEU A 105 -7.88 -17.28 36.44
N GLU A 106 -7.57 -16.55 37.52
CA GLU A 106 -7.15 -15.14 37.42
C GLU A 106 -5.88 -14.99 36.56
N ARG A 107 -4.89 -15.85 36.76
CA ARG A 107 -3.68 -15.88 35.97
C ARG A 107 -3.96 -16.23 34.50
N ARG A 108 -4.83 -17.20 34.27
CA ARG A 108 -5.24 -17.60 32.91
C ARG A 108 -5.97 -16.49 32.19
N GLN A 109 -6.83 -15.74 32.89
CA GLN A 109 -7.51 -14.57 32.32
C GLN A 109 -6.52 -13.51 31.85
N GLN A 110 -5.49 -13.22 32.66
CA GLN A 110 -4.44 -12.28 32.26
C GLN A 110 -3.67 -12.77 31.03
N THR A 111 -3.29 -14.06 31.02
CA THR A 111 -2.59 -14.67 29.87
C THR A 111 -3.43 -14.61 28.59
N LEU A 112 -4.75 -14.80 28.68
CA LEU A 112 -5.63 -14.68 27.53
C LEU A 112 -5.69 -13.23 26.98
N ALA A 113 -5.80 -12.26 27.87
CA ALA A 113 -5.80 -10.85 27.49
C ALA A 113 -4.46 -10.43 26.82
N GLU A 114 -3.33 -10.89 27.39
CA GLU A 114 -2.01 -10.65 26.79
C GLU A 114 -1.87 -11.33 25.42
N LYS A 115 -2.38 -12.57 25.27
CA LYS A 115 -2.37 -13.31 24.01
C LYS A 115 -3.17 -12.56 22.95
N GLU A 116 -4.35 -12.06 23.26
CA GLU A 116 -5.19 -11.28 22.36
C GLU A 116 -4.46 -10.01 21.89
N GLN A 117 -3.89 -9.24 22.81
CA GLN A 117 -3.11 -8.04 22.47
C GLN A 117 -1.90 -8.37 21.59
N ASN A 118 -1.17 -9.43 21.90
CA ASN A 118 -0.02 -9.86 21.12
C ASN A 118 -0.42 -10.31 19.71
N TYR A 119 -1.56 -10.98 19.56
CA TYR A 119 -2.08 -11.38 18.25
C TYR A 119 -2.47 -10.17 17.41
N MET A 120 -3.18 -9.20 17.99
CA MET A 120 -3.53 -7.95 17.29
C MET A 120 -2.29 -7.19 16.84
N LYS A 121 -1.31 -7.03 17.73
CA LYS A 121 -0.05 -6.35 17.42
C LYS A 121 0.69 -7.07 16.31
N LYS A 122 0.88 -8.38 16.43
CA LYS A 122 1.56 -9.21 15.42
C LYS A 122 0.89 -9.11 14.06
N PHE A 123 -0.44 -9.21 14.01
CA PHE A 123 -1.20 -9.09 12.78
C PHE A 123 -1.01 -7.73 12.11
N GLN A 124 -1.12 -6.64 12.89
CA GLN A 124 -0.94 -5.28 12.38
C GLN A 124 0.47 -5.04 11.86
N GLU A 125 1.50 -5.42 12.62
CA GLU A 125 2.89 -5.23 12.25
C GLU A 125 3.26 -6.03 10.99
N GLU A 126 2.95 -7.34 10.96
CA GLU A 126 3.30 -8.19 9.83
C GLU A 126 2.53 -7.81 8.56
N SER A 127 1.23 -7.51 8.67
CA SER A 127 0.44 -7.11 7.51
C SER A 127 0.86 -5.74 6.95
N ALA A 128 1.22 -4.79 7.82
CA ALA A 128 1.70 -3.48 7.38
C ALA A 128 3.04 -3.61 6.63
N VAL A 129 4.01 -4.32 7.21
CA VAL A 129 5.34 -4.52 6.60
C VAL A 129 5.23 -5.21 5.24
N GLU A 130 4.43 -6.27 5.14
CA GLU A 130 4.29 -7.03 3.91
C GLU A 130 3.53 -6.24 2.84
N ARG A 131 2.49 -5.51 3.21
CA ARG A 131 1.77 -4.60 2.32
C ARG A 131 2.67 -3.49 1.78
N ASP A 132 3.47 -2.85 2.64
CA ASP A 132 4.39 -1.79 2.24
C ASP A 132 5.47 -2.32 1.27
N SER A 133 5.95 -3.54 1.51
CA SER A 133 6.85 -4.24 0.60
C SER A 133 6.21 -4.48 -0.76
N LEU A 134 4.97 -4.97 -0.78
CA LEU A 134 4.20 -5.22 -2.00
C LEU A 134 3.99 -3.93 -2.81
N VAL A 135 3.53 -2.87 -2.17
CA VAL A 135 3.35 -1.55 -2.80
C VAL A 135 4.67 -1.01 -3.36
N SER A 136 5.79 -1.21 -2.64
CA SER A 136 7.12 -0.81 -3.09
C SER A 136 7.55 -1.57 -4.34
N LYS A 137 7.31 -2.89 -4.40
CA LYS A 137 7.57 -3.73 -5.59
C LYS A 137 6.75 -3.26 -6.78
N MET A 138 5.44 -3.04 -6.60
CA MET A 138 4.55 -2.53 -7.65
C MET A 138 5.05 -1.20 -8.21
N LYS A 139 5.36 -0.23 -7.34
CA LYS A 139 5.90 1.07 -7.76
C LYS A 139 7.22 0.93 -8.51
N SER A 140 8.09 0.04 -8.06
CA SER A 140 9.38 -0.22 -8.71
C SER A 140 9.20 -0.82 -10.09
N PHE A 141 8.28 -1.77 -10.25
CA PHE A 141 7.92 -2.38 -11.52
C PHE A 141 7.38 -1.33 -12.51
N ILE A 142 6.39 -0.54 -12.08
CA ILE A 142 5.78 0.52 -12.90
C ILE A 142 6.82 1.56 -13.32
N LYS A 143 7.76 1.89 -12.43
CA LYS A 143 8.86 2.80 -12.74
C LYS A 143 9.79 2.26 -13.84
N VAL A 144 10.11 0.97 -13.81
CA VAL A 144 10.92 0.32 -14.86
C VAL A 144 10.14 0.29 -16.16
N TYR A 145 8.91 -0.18 -16.14
CA TYR A 145 8.02 -0.21 -17.29
C TYR A 145 7.87 1.18 -17.95
N GLY A 146 7.59 2.22 -17.18
CA GLY A 146 7.46 3.58 -17.68
C GLY A 146 8.72 4.08 -18.40
N LYS A 147 9.91 3.76 -17.85
CA LYS A 147 11.19 4.08 -18.50
C LYS A 147 11.38 3.35 -19.82
N GLU A 148 11.08 2.05 -19.86
CA GLU A 148 11.21 1.22 -21.07
C GLU A 148 10.27 1.66 -22.19
N LYS A 149 9.05 2.09 -21.83
CA LYS A 149 8.05 2.62 -22.78
C LYS A 149 8.26 4.10 -23.12
N GLY A 150 9.20 4.77 -22.48
CA GLY A 150 9.47 6.19 -22.69
C GLY A 150 8.32 7.09 -22.24
N LEU A 151 7.64 6.69 -21.15
CA LEU A 151 6.58 7.48 -20.54
C LEU A 151 7.18 8.52 -19.59
N ASP A 152 6.65 9.75 -19.64
CA ASP A 152 7.03 10.83 -18.72
C ASP A 152 6.32 10.66 -17.37
N TYR A 153 5.05 10.21 -17.40
CA TYR A 153 4.23 9.96 -16.22
C TYR A 153 3.38 8.70 -16.37
N VAL A 154 3.27 7.95 -15.26
CA VAL A 154 2.23 6.95 -15.06
C VAL A 154 1.41 7.39 -13.86
N LEU A 155 0.14 7.68 -14.08
CA LEU A 155 -0.79 8.18 -13.08
C LEU A 155 -1.63 7.03 -12.53
N GLY A 156 -2.00 7.09 -11.26
CA GLY A 156 -2.97 6.17 -10.67
C GLY A 156 -4.37 6.74 -10.79
N THR A 157 -5.35 5.91 -11.14
CA THR A 157 -6.79 6.16 -11.01
C THR A 157 -7.39 5.25 -9.94
N GLY A 158 -8.65 5.42 -9.57
CA GLY A 158 -9.35 4.71 -8.50
C GLY A 158 -9.80 5.66 -7.39
N ASP A 159 -10.45 5.15 -6.36
CA ASP A 159 -11.15 5.94 -5.34
C ASP A 159 -10.27 6.95 -4.58
N ALA A 160 -9.00 6.63 -4.36
CA ALA A 160 -8.05 7.50 -3.67
C ALA A 160 -7.23 8.40 -4.62
N SER A 161 -7.56 8.41 -5.90
CA SER A 161 -6.82 9.11 -6.94
C SER A 161 -7.27 10.57 -7.10
N THR A 162 -6.33 11.42 -7.51
CA THR A 162 -6.63 12.81 -7.92
C THR A 162 -7.01 12.91 -9.39
N VAL A 163 -6.92 11.83 -10.17
CA VAL A 163 -7.29 11.79 -11.58
C VAL A 163 -8.79 11.50 -11.69
N LEU A 164 -9.57 12.51 -12.05
CA LEU A 164 -11.03 12.42 -12.18
C LEU A 164 -11.48 11.94 -13.57
N TYR A 165 -10.65 12.12 -14.59
CA TYR A 165 -10.91 11.70 -15.96
C TYR A 165 -9.61 11.45 -16.70
N ALA A 166 -9.55 10.34 -17.40
CA ALA A 166 -8.52 10.03 -18.38
C ALA A 166 -9.20 9.36 -19.60
N LYS A 167 -8.58 9.51 -20.76
CA LYS A 167 -9.09 8.88 -21.99
C LYS A 167 -8.61 7.42 -22.03
N ASP A 168 -9.50 6.49 -22.37
CA ASP A 168 -9.25 5.04 -22.36
C ASP A 168 -7.97 4.62 -23.12
N GLY A 169 -7.63 5.32 -24.21
CA GLY A 169 -6.41 5.04 -24.97
C GLY A 169 -5.08 5.28 -24.24
N TYR A 170 -5.11 5.80 -23.02
CA TYR A 170 -3.93 5.97 -22.15
C TYR A 170 -3.88 4.94 -21.01
N GLU A 171 -4.84 4.05 -20.94
CA GLU A 171 -4.89 2.99 -19.94
C GLU A 171 -3.87 1.89 -20.26
N ILE A 172 -3.13 1.49 -19.21
CA ILE A 172 -2.14 0.42 -19.29
C ILE A 172 -2.31 -0.64 -18.18
N THR A 173 -3.45 -0.63 -17.51
CA THR A 173 -3.70 -1.51 -16.33
C THR A 173 -3.52 -2.98 -16.70
N GLU A 174 -4.20 -3.46 -17.73
CA GLU A 174 -4.14 -4.88 -18.16
C GLU A 174 -2.73 -5.29 -18.60
N GLU A 175 -2.02 -4.44 -19.36
CA GLU A 175 -0.66 -4.75 -19.81
C GLU A 175 0.30 -4.87 -18.63
N VAL A 176 0.27 -3.91 -17.71
CA VAL A 176 1.11 -3.89 -16.53
C VAL A 176 0.77 -5.08 -15.60
N LEU A 177 -0.51 -5.33 -15.36
CA LEU A 177 -1.00 -6.45 -14.56
C LEU A 177 -0.49 -7.80 -15.09
N LYS A 178 -0.62 -8.02 -16.39
CA LYS A 178 -0.13 -9.25 -17.03
C LYS A 178 1.38 -9.44 -16.80
N LEU A 179 2.16 -8.40 -17.06
CA LEU A 179 3.62 -8.47 -16.90
C LEU A 179 4.04 -8.67 -15.43
N MET A 180 3.32 -8.05 -14.48
CA MET A 180 3.56 -8.24 -13.05
C MET A 180 3.25 -9.67 -12.61
N ASN A 181 2.13 -10.24 -13.05
CA ASN A 181 1.78 -11.63 -12.75
C ASN A 181 2.79 -12.61 -13.35
N GLU A 182 3.23 -12.42 -14.59
CA GLU A 182 4.29 -13.23 -15.21
C GLU A 182 5.63 -13.14 -14.45
N ALA A 183 5.97 -11.97 -13.94
CA ALA A 183 7.18 -11.78 -13.13
C ALA A 183 7.07 -12.51 -11.78
N TYR A 184 5.93 -12.43 -11.14
CA TYR A 184 5.66 -13.10 -9.89
C TYR A 184 5.72 -14.64 -10.01
N GLU A 185 5.07 -15.21 -11.03
CA GLU A 185 5.11 -16.65 -11.32
C GLU A 185 6.54 -17.17 -11.55
N LYS A 186 7.35 -16.43 -12.31
CA LYS A 186 8.75 -16.77 -12.55
C LYS A 186 9.56 -16.76 -11.24
N GLN A 187 9.32 -15.81 -10.37
CA GLN A 187 9.99 -15.73 -9.08
C GLN A 187 9.58 -16.90 -8.16
N ALA A 188 8.29 -17.24 -8.10
CA ALA A 188 7.79 -18.38 -7.33
C ALA A 188 8.42 -19.70 -7.78
N THR A 189 8.47 -19.94 -9.10
CA THR A 189 9.07 -21.15 -9.68
C THR A 189 10.57 -21.25 -9.39
N SER A 190 11.29 -20.13 -9.38
CA SER A 190 12.73 -20.09 -9.09
C SER A 190 13.00 -20.45 -7.63
N THR A 191 12.19 -19.95 -6.71
CA THR A 191 12.33 -20.21 -5.27
C THR A 191 12.04 -21.68 -4.92
N GLU A 192 11.03 -22.30 -5.55
CA GLU A 192 10.74 -23.74 -5.36
C GLU A 192 11.88 -24.63 -5.86
N THR A 193 12.53 -24.24 -6.94
CA THR A 193 13.65 -25.00 -7.53
C THR A 193 14.89 -24.94 -6.65
N GLU A 194 15.16 -23.81 -6.01
CA GLU A 194 16.27 -23.64 -5.07
C GLU A 194 16.05 -24.42 -3.78
N THR A 195 14.84 -24.38 -3.21
CA THR A 195 14.49 -25.09 -1.98
C THR A 195 14.61 -26.63 -2.17
N LYS A 196 14.15 -27.16 -3.30
CA LYS A 196 14.31 -28.59 -3.63
C LYS A 196 15.77 -29.02 -3.83
N LYS A 197 16.65 -28.13 -4.27
CA LYS A 197 18.08 -28.42 -4.41
C LYS A 197 18.82 -28.44 -3.07
N GLU A 198 18.37 -27.70 -2.08
CA GLU A 198 18.95 -27.72 -0.73
C GLU A 198 18.52 -28.96 0.07
N GLU A 199 17.25 -29.40 -0.07
CA GLU A 199 16.76 -30.61 0.59
C GLU A 199 17.38 -31.90 0.06
N THR A 200 17.80 -31.93 -1.23
CA THR A 200 18.48 -33.09 -1.84
C THR A 200 19.97 -33.17 -1.52
N LYS A 201 20.56 -32.15 -0.86
CA LYS A 201 21.97 -32.13 -0.46
C LYS A 201 22.20 -32.43 1.02
N LYS A 202 21.16 -32.70 1.78
CA LYS A 202 21.23 -33.18 3.18
C LYS A 202 20.94 -34.67 3.25
#